data_bcfaf1f570c2580665004b3d001e1cef
#
_entry.id   bcfaf1f570c2580665004b3d001e1cef
#
_cell.length_a   1.000
_cell.length_b   1.000
_cell.length_c   1.000
_cell.angle_alpha   90.00
_cell.angle_beta   90.00
_cell.angle_gamma   90.00
#
_symmetry.space_group_name_H-M   'P 1'
#
loop_
_entity.id
_entity.type
_entity.pdbx_description
1 polymer ?
#
loop_
_entity_poly.entity_id
_entity_poly.type
_entity_poly.pdbx_seq_one_letter_code
_entity_poly.pdbx_strand_id
1 'polypeptide(L)'
;MMSMDGDRRIEPLFNTRFTERNADLSPNGRWLAYQSNESGTFEIYVRPFPAINDGRWQLSTGGGTRPVWNRNGRELLYVTLTGTLMSVAVETGSSFTFGGSSRVLDLPLGSLDPGRFYDISPDGARFLVASVEAQQGGAQIHVVGNWLEELKRLVPVN
;
A
#
# COMPACT_ATOMS: atom_id res chain seq x y z
N MET A 1 12.14 6.65 -13.16
CA MET A 1 11.67 5.51 -13.98
C MET A 1 12.78 5.11 -14.93
N MET A 2 12.93 3.84 -15.23
CA MET A 2 13.92 3.35 -16.20
C MET A 2 13.19 2.50 -17.25
N SER A 3 13.38 2.81 -18.55
CA SER A 3 12.93 1.92 -19.62
C SER A 3 13.86 0.70 -19.67
N MET A 4 13.31 -0.48 -19.87
CA MET A 4 14.11 -1.71 -20.13
C MET A 4 14.48 -1.84 -21.61
N ASP A 5 13.83 -1.08 -22.47
CA ASP A 5 14.09 -1.02 -23.90
C ASP A 5 14.90 0.24 -24.23
N GLY A 6 15.87 0.11 -25.13
CA GLY A 6 16.73 1.22 -25.59
C GLY A 6 17.82 1.62 -24.57
N ASP A 7 18.04 2.93 -24.43
CA ASP A 7 19.19 3.51 -23.70
C ASP A 7 19.21 3.27 -22.18
N ARG A 8 18.20 2.66 -21.60
CA ARG A 8 18.06 2.37 -20.15
C ARG A 8 18.33 3.59 -19.27
N ARG A 9 17.89 4.77 -19.70
CA ARG A 9 18.06 6.00 -18.90
C ARG A 9 17.15 5.97 -17.68
N ILE A 10 17.71 6.35 -16.55
CA ILE A 10 16.96 6.55 -15.30
C ILE A 10 16.48 8.00 -15.30
N GLU A 11 15.17 8.17 -15.29
CA GLU A 11 14.54 9.48 -15.16
C GLU A 11 13.75 9.56 -13.85
N PRO A 12 13.84 10.70 -13.12
CA PRO A 12 13.02 10.89 -11.94
C PRO A 12 11.53 10.89 -12.35
N LEU A 13 10.71 10.14 -11.64
CA LEU A 13 9.27 10.17 -11.82
C LEU A 13 8.65 11.38 -11.10
N PHE A 14 9.15 11.67 -9.90
CA PHE A 14 8.80 12.84 -9.10
C PHE A 14 9.99 13.78 -9.00
N ASN A 15 9.72 15.08 -9.07
CA ASN A 15 10.70 16.13 -8.80
C ASN A 15 10.05 17.14 -7.85
N THR A 16 9.86 16.73 -6.60
CA THR A 16 9.21 17.52 -5.56
C THR A 16 10.19 17.75 -4.41
N ARG A 17 9.84 18.63 -3.48
CA ARG A 17 10.58 18.86 -2.23
C ARG A 17 10.19 17.88 -1.11
N PHE A 18 9.21 17.02 -1.37
CA PHE A 18 8.66 16.10 -0.40
C PHE A 18 9.35 14.74 -0.47
N THR A 19 9.10 13.92 0.52
CA THR A 19 9.62 12.56 0.56
C THR A 19 8.55 11.60 0.04
N GLU A 20 8.78 11.04 -1.15
CA GLU A 20 7.97 9.99 -1.74
C GLU A 20 8.65 8.63 -1.56
N ARG A 21 7.92 7.63 -1.09
CA ARG A 21 8.44 6.29 -0.79
C ARG A 21 7.41 5.19 -1.06
N ASN A 22 7.92 3.95 -1.07
CA ASN A 22 7.10 2.74 -1.10
C ASN A 22 6.06 2.75 -2.23
N ALA A 23 6.50 3.13 -3.42
CA ALA A 23 5.65 3.14 -4.59
C ALA A 23 5.28 1.71 -5.01
N ASP A 24 4.01 1.49 -5.33
CA ASP A 24 3.49 0.23 -5.83
C ASP A 24 2.58 0.48 -7.04
N LEU A 25 2.75 -0.33 -8.10
CA LEU A 25 1.99 -0.17 -9.34
C LEU A 25 0.77 -1.10 -9.34
N SER A 26 -0.38 -0.56 -9.71
CA SER A 26 -1.60 -1.36 -9.81
C SER A 26 -1.43 -2.53 -10.79
N PRO A 27 -2.14 -3.66 -10.61
CA PRO A 27 -2.01 -4.84 -11.46
C PRO A 27 -2.26 -4.58 -12.95
N ASN A 28 -3.09 -3.58 -13.28
CA ASN A 28 -3.34 -3.17 -14.67
C ASN A 28 -2.31 -2.16 -15.22
N GLY A 29 -1.30 -1.78 -14.41
CA GLY A 29 -0.23 -0.89 -14.81
C GLY A 29 -0.62 0.59 -14.99
N ARG A 30 -1.83 1.00 -14.60
CA ARG A 30 -2.36 2.34 -14.89
C ARG A 30 -2.29 3.31 -13.72
N TRP A 31 -2.07 2.82 -12.49
CA TRP A 31 -2.15 3.61 -11.28
C TRP A 31 -0.96 3.34 -10.39
N LEU A 32 -0.34 4.40 -9.89
CA LEU A 32 0.78 4.36 -8.98
C LEU A 32 0.31 4.79 -7.59
N ALA A 33 0.34 3.88 -6.62
CA ALA A 33 0.18 4.21 -5.22
C ALA A 33 1.54 4.51 -4.59
N TYR A 34 1.61 5.50 -3.71
CA TYR A 34 2.84 5.86 -3.00
C TYR A 34 2.50 6.59 -1.71
N GLN A 35 3.45 6.65 -0.78
CA GLN A 35 3.33 7.52 0.37
C GLN A 35 4.11 8.81 0.15
N SER A 36 3.57 9.93 0.62
CA SER A 36 4.23 11.24 0.61
C SER A 36 3.92 12.03 1.88
N ASN A 37 4.86 12.88 2.31
CA ASN A 37 4.66 13.78 3.43
C ASN A 37 4.22 15.20 2.99
N GLU A 38 3.69 15.36 1.80
CA GLU A 38 3.29 16.64 1.24
C GLU A 38 2.17 17.35 2.03
N SER A 39 1.34 16.63 2.77
CA SER A 39 0.31 17.15 3.67
C SER A 39 0.82 17.47 5.09
N GLY A 40 2.13 17.33 5.35
CA GLY A 40 2.74 17.51 6.66
C GLY A 40 2.97 16.23 7.44
N THR A 41 2.25 15.15 7.11
CA THR A 41 2.47 13.77 7.58
C THR A 41 2.47 12.82 6.40
N PHE A 42 2.97 11.60 6.59
CA PHE A 42 2.87 10.61 5.51
C PHE A 42 1.43 10.17 5.31
N GLU A 43 0.96 10.33 4.07
CA GLU A 43 -0.34 9.86 3.60
C GLU A 43 -0.18 9.05 2.32
N ILE A 44 -1.21 8.27 1.99
CA ILE A 44 -1.27 7.50 0.75
C ILE A 44 -1.90 8.33 -0.35
N TYR A 45 -1.19 8.36 -1.47
CA TYR A 45 -1.62 9.00 -2.70
C TYR A 45 -1.65 8.00 -3.85
N VAL A 46 -2.56 8.23 -4.79
CA VAL A 46 -2.61 7.52 -6.07
C VAL A 46 -2.53 8.53 -7.20
N ARG A 47 -1.81 8.18 -8.26
CA ARG A 47 -1.71 8.96 -9.51
C ARG A 47 -1.85 8.06 -10.74
N PRO A 48 -2.27 8.59 -11.89
CA PRO A 48 -2.19 7.88 -13.16
C PRO A 48 -0.73 7.53 -13.48
N PHE A 49 -0.51 6.40 -14.13
CA PHE A 49 0.81 6.01 -14.57
C PHE A 49 0.78 5.61 -16.06
N PRO A 50 1.75 6.06 -16.87
CA PRO A 50 2.91 6.89 -16.54
C PRO A 50 2.61 8.41 -16.44
N ALA A 51 1.40 8.85 -16.77
CA ALA A 51 1.01 10.26 -16.84
C ALA A 51 0.70 10.84 -15.44
N ILE A 52 1.69 10.87 -14.54
CA ILE A 52 1.52 11.21 -13.12
C ILE A 52 0.97 12.62 -12.85
N ASN A 53 0.99 13.51 -13.84
CA ASN A 53 0.51 14.89 -13.72
C ASN A 53 -0.99 15.02 -14.04
N ASP A 54 -1.64 13.96 -14.54
CA ASP A 54 -3.05 14.02 -15.01
C ASP A 54 -4.05 13.84 -13.87
N GLY A 55 -3.58 13.70 -12.63
CA GLY A 55 -4.44 13.62 -11.47
C GLY A 55 -3.70 13.16 -10.21
N ARG A 56 -4.34 13.36 -9.06
CA ARG A 56 -3.86 12.91 -7.76
C ARG A 56 -5.02 12.74 -6.80
N TRP A 57 -5.04 11.62 -6.10
CA TRP A 57 -6.01 11.29 -5.08
C TRP A 57 -5.31 10.96 -3.77
N GLN A 58 -5.74 11.58 -2.69
CA GLN A 58 -5.30 11.23 -1.34
C GLN A 58 -6.27 10.22 -0.74
N LEU A 59 -5.79 9.03 -0.41
CA LEU A 59 -6.60 7.91 0.06
C LEU A 59 -6.65 7.80 1.59
N SER A 60 -5.62 8.28 2.28
CA SER A 60 -5.59 8.24 3.74
C SER A 60 -5.63 9.63 4.34
N THR A 61 -6.13 9.72 5.57
CA THR A 61 -6.12 10.91 6.41
C THR A 61 -5.78 10.50 7.84
N GLY A 62 -4.91 11.25 8.50
CA GLY A 62 -4.42 10.90 9.85
C GLY A 62 -3.26 9.92 9.86
N GLY A 63 -2.62 9.74 8.70
CA GLY A 63 -1.41 8.94 8.53
C GLY A 63 -1.62 7.64 7.76
N GLY A 64 -0.79 7.46 6.73
CA GLY A 64 -0.75 6.25 5.91
C GLY A 64 0.63 6.01 5.32
N THR A 65 1.07 4.76 5.33
CA THR A 65 2.39 4.35 4.85
C THR A 65 2.29 3.00 4.14
N ARG A 66 3.28 2.71 3.28
CA ARG A 66 3.51 1.39 2.68
C ARG A 66 2.29 0.84 1.92
N PRO A 67 1.78 1.55 0.91
CA PRO A 67 0.66 1.05 0.12
C PRO A 67 1.02 -0.24 -0.61
N VAL A 68 0.06 -1.16 -0.73
CA VAL A 68 0.16 -2.40 -1.50
C VAL A 68 -1.15 -2.65 -2.22
N TRP A 69 -1.09 -2.81 -3.54
CA TRP A 69 -2.24 -3.23 -4.33
C TRP A 69 -2.56 -4.70 -4.11
N ASN A 70 -3.83 -5.00 -3.84
CA ASN A 70 -4.31 -6.35 -4.00
C ASN A 70 -4.24 -6.75 -5.48
N ARG A 71 -3.82 -7.99 -5.76
CA ARG A 71 -3.65 -8.50 -7.13
C ARG A 71 -4.94 -8.53 -7.96
N ASN A 72 -6.10 -8.50 -7.31
CA ASN A 72 -7.40 -8.36 -7.97
C ASN A 72 -7.65 -6.94 -8.54
N GLY A 73 -6.82 -5.95 -8.18
CA GLY A 73 -6.92 -4.55 -8.62
C GLY A 73 -8.12 -3.77 -8.07
N ARG A 74 -8.85 -4.34 -7.11
CA ARG A 74 -10.06 -3.75 -6.53
C ARG A 74 -9.88 -3.23 -5.11
N GLU A 75 -8.67 -3.34 -4.58
CA GLU A 75 -8.36 -3.00 -3.21
C GLU A 75 -6.93 -2.48 -3.09
N LEU A 76 -6.75 -1.44 -2.31
CA LEU A 76 -5.45 -0.92 -1.90
C LEU A 76 -5.33 -1.03 -0.38
N LEU A 77 -4.25 -1.62 0.07
CA LEU A 77 -3.94 -1.75 1.48
C LEU A 77 -2.86 -0.74 1.88
N TYR A 78 -2.89 -0.30 3.12
CA TYR A 78 -1.85 0.54 3.69
C TYR A 78 -1.78 0.38 5.22
N VAL A 79 -0.68 0.82 5.81
CA VAL A 79 -0.49 0.77 7.26
C VAL A 79 -0.56 2.18 7.83
N THR A 80 -1.36 2.36 8.88
CA THR A 80 -1.40 3.62 9.65
C THR A 80 -0.08 3.84 10.40
N LEU A 81 0.12 5.05 10.92
CA LEU A 81 1.30 5.35 11.76
C LEU A 81 1.30 4.57 13.08
N THR A 82 0.15 4.05 13.50
CA THR A 82 0.00 3.23 14.72
C THR A 82 0.10 1.73 14.46
N GLY A 83 0.36 1.32 13.20
CA GLY A 83 0.56 -0.09 12.84
C GLY A 83 -0.71 -0.85 12.46
N THR A 84 -1.82 -0.20 12.30
CA THR A 84 -3.05 -0.84 11.82
C THR A 84 -3.01 -0.97 10.31
N LEU A 85 -3.22 -2.18 9.79
CA LEU A 85 -3.45 -2.44 8.37
C LEU A 85 -4.87 -2.02 8.00
N MET A 86 -4.96 -1.17 7.00
CA MET A 86 -6.21 -0.65 6.46
C MET A 86 -6.41 -1.12 5.03
N SER A 87 -7.66 -1.25 4.62
CA SER A 87 -8.08 -1.56 3.26
C SER A 87 -8.99 -0.47 2.72
N VAL A 88 -8.82 -0.13 1.44
CA VAL A 88 -9.66 0.79 0.68
C VAL A 88 -10.13 0.09 -0.59
N ALA A 89 -11.45 -0.02 -0.77
CA ALA A 89 -12.02 -0.47 -2.03
C ALA A 89 -11.75 0.57 -3.12
N VAL A 90 -11.29 0.12 -4.28
CA VAL A 90 -10.93 0.99 -5.40
C VAL A 90 -11.46 0.45 -6.72
N GLU A 91 -11.72 1.36 -7.65
CA GLU A 91 -11.98 1.05 -9.05
C GLU A 91 -10.86 1.66 -9.90
N THR A 92 -10.25 0.83 -10.74
CA THR A 92 -9.04 1.17 -11.52
C THR A 92 -9.27 1.08 -13.02
N GLY A 93 -10.48 1.41 -13.49
CA GLY A 93 -10.85 1.41 -14.90
C GLY A 93 -10.26 2.57 -15.70
N SER A 94 -11.11 3.25 -16.48
CA SER A 94 -10.73 4.48 -17.22
C SER A 94 -10.56 5.69 -16.30
N SER A 95 -11.19 5.68 -15.15
CA SER A 95 -11.04 6.64 -14.06
C SER A 95 -10.66 5.92 -12.77
N PHE A 96 -10.16 6.67 -11.81
CA PHE A 96 -9.87 6.17 -10.46
C PHE A 96 -10.95 6.66 -9.50
N THR A 97 -11.58 5.73 -8.80
CA THR A 97 -12.49 6.03 -7.68
C THR A 97 -12.14 5.16 -6.49
N PHE A 98 -12.48 5.61 -5.29
CA PHE A 98 -12.21 4.88 -4.06
C PHE A 98 -13.27 5.15 -3.00
N GLY A 99 -13.48 4.17 -2.13
CA GLY A 99 -14.39 4.23 -1.00
C GLY A 99 -13.71 4.67 0.30
N GLY A 100 -14.42 4.53 1.41
CA GLY A 100 -13.85 4.72 2.74
C GLY A 100 -12.84 3.62 3.09
N SER A 101 -11.90 3.93 3.99
CA SER A 101 -10.97 2.94 4.53
C SER A 101 -11.63 2.12 5.64
N SER A 102 -11.35 0.83 5.68
CA SER A 102 -11.75 -0.10 6.74
C SER A 102 -10.53 -0.75 7.39
N ARG A 103 -10.65 -1.01 8.71
CA ARG A 103 -9.61 -1.70 9.45
C ARG A 103 -9.60 -3.18 9.09
N VAL A 104 -8.41 -3.73 8.85
CA VAL A 104 -8.19 -5.17 8.60
C VAL A 104 -7.69 -5.85 9.87
N LEU A 105 -6.48 -5.48 10.33
CA LEU A 105 -5.87 -6.03 11.55
C LEU A 105 -4.77 -5.10 12.07
N ASP A 106 -4.31 -5.31 13.30
CA ASP A 106 -3.12 -4.64 13.80
C ASP A 106 -1.89 -5.50 13.52
N LEU A 107 -0.89 -4.87 12.90
CA LEU A 107 0.39 -5.49 12.62
C LEU A 107 1.32 -5.36 13.82
N PRO A 108 2.16 -6.36 14.11
CA PRO A 108 3.19 -6.23 15.12
C PRO A 108 4.16 -5.12 14.69
N LEU A 109 4.19 -4.03 15.47
CA LEU A 109 5.12 -2.91 15.24
C LEU A 109 6.53 -3.33 15.64
N GLY A 110 7.18 -4.17 14.86
CA GLY A 110 8.54 -4.66 15.11
C GLY A 110 9.60 -4.04 14.19
N SER A 111 9.20 -3.37 13.13
CA SER A 111 10.15 -2.82 12.16
C SER A 111 10.14 -1.30 12.16
N LEU A 112 11.24 -0.70 12.60
CA LEU A 112 11.56 0.71 12.41
C LEU A 112 12.03 0.99 10.96
N ASP A 113 12.15 -0.05 10.13
CA ASP A 113 12.54 0.08 8.74
C ASP A 113 11.47 0.88 7.98
N PRO A 114 11.83 1.95 7.27
CA PRO A 114 10.90 2.70 6.42
C PRO A 114 10.42 1.90 5.21
N GLY A 115 10.99 0.72 4.94
CA GLY A 115 10.61 -0.18 3.86
C GLY A 115 9.30 -0.93 4.10
N ARG A 116 8.84 -1.63 3.06
CA ARG A 116 7.67 -2.50 3.13
C ARG A 116 8.02 -3.80 3.86
N PHE A 117 7.32 -4.11 4.93
CA PHE A 117 7.52 -5.31 5.75
C PHE A 117 6.34 -6.29 5.69
N TYR A 118 5.38 -6.05 4.81
CA TYR A 118 4.27 -6.95 4.56
C TYR A 118 3.99 -7.08 3.06
N ASP A 119 3.34 -8.14 2.66
CA ASP A 119 2.88 -8.38 1.30
C ASP A 119 1.59 -9.20 1.31
N ILE A 120 0.89 -9.25 0.18
CA ILE A 120 -0.33 -10.04 0.00
C ILE A 120 -0.08 -11.17 -0.99
N SER A 121 -0.61 -12.36 -0.70
CA SER A 121 -0.53 -13.49 -1.63
C SER A 121 -1.27 -13.18 -2.95
N PRO A 122 -0.87 -13.83 -4.08
CA PRO A 122 -1.49 -13.59 -5.37
C PRO A 122 -3.00 -13.83 -5.42
N ASP A 123 -3.51 -14.74 -4.59
CA ASP A 123 -4.93 -15.04 -4.43
C ASP A 123 -5.68 -14.04 -3.53
N GLY A 124 -4.96 -13.11 -2.90
CA GLY A 124 -5.50 -12.11 -1.98
C GLY A 124 -5.99 -12.69 -0.63
N ALA A 125 -5.72 -13.97 -0.35
CA ALA A 125 -6.29 -14.66 0.81
C ALA A 125 -5.36 -14.68 2.04
N ARG A 126 -4.10 -14.31 1.88
CA ARG A 126 -3.08 -14.38 2.95
C ARG A 126 -2.20 -13.15 2.95
N PHE A 127 -1.80 -12.73 4.13
CA PHE A 127 -0.75 -11.73 4.33
C PHE A 127 0.54 -12.40 4.78
N LEU A 128 1.64 -11.93 4.23
CA LEU A 128 2.97 -12.19 4.72
C LEU A 128 3.43 -10.96 5.51
N VAL A 129 3.84 -11.14 6.75
CA VAL A 129 4.32 -10.05 7.61
C VAL A 129 5.69 -10.44 8.14
N ALA A 130 6.68 -9.57 7.93
CA ALA A 130 7.98 -9.70 8.57
C ALA A 130 7.94 -8.92 9.90
N SER A 131 8.17 -9.60 11.02
CA SER A 131 8.26 -8.97 12.33
C SER A 131 9.60 -9.30 13.00
N VAL A 132 10.08 -8.40 13.85
CA VAL A 132 11.24 -8.63 14.69
C VAL A 132 10.71 -8.79 16.12
N GLU A 133 10.81 -9.99 16.68
CA GLU A 133 10.51 -10.17 18.09
C GLU A 133 11.62 -9.56 18.95
N ALA A 134 11.23 -8.66 19.84
CA ALA A 134 12.16 -7.86 20.65
C ALA A 134 12.94 -8.65 21.71
N GLN A 135 12.73 -9.95 21.90
CA GLN A 135 13.29 -10.67 23.06
C GLN A 135 13.96 -12.03 22.82
N GLN A 136 13.99 -12.61 21.63
CA GLN A 136 14.71 -13.88 21.43
C GLN A 136 15.38 -14.04 20.05
N GLY A 137 16.15 -13.07 19.62
CA GLY A 137 17.33 -13.33 18.75
C GLY A 137 17.04 -13.76 17.32
N GLY A 138 15.91 -13.47 16.70
CA GLY A 138 15.68 -13.79 15.30
C GLY A 138 14.53 -13.03 14.67
N ALA A 139 14.70 -12.65 13.39
CA ALA A 139 13.58 -12.17 12.59
C ALA A 139 12.60 -13.33 12.32
N GLN A 140 11.32 -13.13 12.55
CA GLN A 140 10.28 -14.11 12.25
C GLN A 140 9.42 -13.65 11.08
N ILE A 141 9.00 -14.60 10.26
CA ILE A 141 8.05 -14.38 9.18
C ILE A 141 6.71 -14.97 9.60
N HIS A 142 5.69 -14.12 9.70
CA HIS A 142 4.34 -14.53 10.03
C HIS A 142 3.47 -14.58 8.76
N VAL A 143 2.77 -15.68 8.57
CA VAL A 143 1.77 -15.84 7.52
C VAL A 143 0.39 -15.80 8.15
N VAL A 144 -0.40 -14.78 7.82
CA VAL A 144 -1.78 -14.67 8.26
C VAL A 144 -2.69 -15.24 7.16
N GLY A 145 -3.37 -16.34 7.46
CA GLY A 145 -4.33 -16.98 6.56
C GLY A 145 -5.78 -16.60 6.88
N ASN A 146 -6.67 -16.75 5.86
CA ASN A 146 -8.13 -16.61 5.98
C ASN A 146 -8.64 -15.24 6.50
N TRP A 147 -7.89 -14.18 6.27
CA TRP A 147 -8.27 -12.83 6.70
C TRP A 147 -9.64 -12.37 6.14
N LEU A 148 -10.03 -12.82 4.94
CA LEU A 148 -11.34 -12.54 4.35
C LEU A 148 -12.50 -13.11 5.18
N GLU A 149 -12.33 -14.29 5.77
CA GLU A 149 -13.33 -14.89 6.66
C GLU A 149 -13.40 -14.14 7.99
N GLU A 150 -12.26 -13.68 8.48
CA GLU A 150 -12.20 -12.84 9.68
C GLU A 150 -12.85 -11.47 9.44
N LEU A 151 -12.62 -10.86 8.27
CA LEU A 151 -13.26 -9.61 7.86
C LEU A 151 -14.79 -9.77 7.78
N LYS A 152 -15.29 -10.84 7.14
CA LYS A 152 -16.73 -11.14 7.07
C LYS A 152 -17.36 -11.34 8.46
N ARG A 153 -16.60 -11.91 9.40
CA ARG A 153 -17.04 -12.11 10.79
C ARG A 153 -17.14 -10.81 11.57
N LEU A 154 -16.23 -9.85 11.30
CA LEU A 154 -16.13 -8.57 12.00
C LEU A 154 -17.01 -7.47 11.40
N VAL A 155 -17.38 -7.59 10.14
CA VAL A 155 -18.25 -6.64 9.42
C VAL A 155 -19.46 -7.41 8.86
N PRO A 156 -20.55 -7.55 9.62
CA PRO A 156 -21.78 -8.14 9.09
C PRO A 156 -22.27 -7.30 7.92
N VAL A 157 -22.33 -7.88 6.72
CA VAL A 157 -23.00 -7.27 5.57
C VAL A 157 -24.50 -7.44 5.79
N ASN A 158 -25.19 -6.34 6.07
CA ASN A 158 -26.65 -6.29 6.01
C ASN A 158 -27.12 -6.32 4.56
#